data_110e45fa4f0a30e49f789dd24e1a561e
#
_entry.id   110e45fa4f0a30e49f789dd24e1a561e
#
_cell.length_a   1.000
_cell.length_b   1.000
_cell.length_c   1.000
_cell.angle_alpha   90.00
_cell.angle_beta   90.00
_cell.angle_gamma   90.00
#
_symmetry.space_group_name_H-M   'P 1'
#
loop_
_entity.id
_entity.type
_entity.pdbx_description
1 polymer ?
#
loop_
_entity_poly.entity_id
_entity_poly.type
_entity_poly.pdbx_seq_one_letter_code
_entity_poly.pdbx_strand_id
1 'polypeptide(L)'
;IMAGLVGSEMCIRDSHGGGPQIGEMLSKLKIKTEFINGLRITDAATIDVVEMVLSGVTNKSIVTAISKSGAKSVGISGKDGNLITAKRLLKVDDKSDSNVVKAVDLGYVGEPEKIDPKVINALINEKMIPVIAPVGMGLDGQTYNINADTAAGAISAAMKASRMIMLTDVSGVLDQNGNLISELTISQAEDLIKNKIVDGGMIPKLRTC
;
A
#
# COMPACT_ATOMS: atom_id res chain seq x y z
N ILE A 1 7.59 1.78 -2.18
CA ILE A 1 6.77 3.00 -2.12
C ILE A 1 7.14 3.69 -0.83
N MET A 2 7.72 4.86 -0.94
CA MET A 2 7.93 5.75 0.18
C MET A 2 6.97 6.91 0.01
N ALA A 3 6.07 7.15 0.95
CA ALA A 3 5.27 8.36 1.01
C ALA A 3 5.96 9.31 1.99
N GLY A 4 6.68 10.29 1.48
CA GLY A 4 7.31 11.33 2.27
C GLY A 4 6.40 12.55 2.36
N LEU A 5 6.18 13.06 3.56
CA LEU A 5 5.34 14.22 3.81
C LEU A 5 6.18 15.34 4.41
N VAL A 6 6.23 16.47 3.71
CA VAL A 6 6.96 17.64 4.15
C VAL A 6 5.95 18.70 4.62
N GLY A 7 5.95 18.99 5.90
CA GLY A 7 5.34 20.20 6.49
C GLY A 7 6.45 21.17 6.92
N SER A 8 6.10 22.32 7.51
CA SER A 8 7.02 23.37 7.94
C SER A 8 8.07 22.92 8.98
N GLU A 9 7.91 21.74 9.54
CA GLU A 9 8.93 20.93 10.20
C GLU A 9 8.96 19.59 9.48
N MET A 10 10.14 19.08 9.08
CA MET A 10 10.29 17.82 8.29
C MET A 10 9.74 16.62 9.06
N CYS A 11 8.45 16.40 8.97
CA CYS A 11 7.76 15.22 9.50
C CYS A 11 7.59 14.20 8.41
N ILE A 12 8.66 13.47 8.05
CA ILE A 12 8.62 12.39 7.08
C ILE A 12 7.87 11.21 7.70
N ARG A 13 6.98 10.61 6.90
CA ARG A 13 6.32 9.34 7.20
C ARG A 13 6.58 8.43 6.03
N ASP A 14 6.96 7.21 6.29
CA ASP A 14 7.25 6.23 5.26
C ASP A 14 6.18 5.13 5.29
N SER A 15 5.71 4.72 4.12
CA SER A 15 4.88 3.54 3.94
C SER A 15 5.45 2.72 2.79
N HIS A 16 5.61 1.43 2.98
CA HIS A 16 6.33 0.59 2.04
C HIS A 16 5.49 -0.58 1.54
N GLY A 17 5.88 -1.14 0.41
CA GLY A 17 5.43 -2.43 -0.09
C GLY A 17 6.43 -3.55 0.24
N GLY A 18 6.31 -4.67 -0.43
CA GLY A 18 7.20 -5.83 -0.24
C GLY A 18 6.78 -7.05 -1.05
N GLY A 19 6.10 -6.83 -2.18
CA GLY A 19 5.63 -7.91 -3.06
C GLY A 19 6.71 -8.93 -3.46
N PRO A 20 7.89 -8.49 -3.92
CA PRO A 20 9.00 -9.39 -4.24
C PRO A 20 9.48 -10.21 -3.03
N GLN A 21 9.65 -9.57 -1.87
CA GLN A 21 10.11 -10.22 -0.63
C GLN A 21 9.10 -11.26 -0.13
N ILE A 22 7.80 -10.94 -0.22
CA ILE A 22 6.73 -11.91 0.08
C ILE A 22 6.82 -13.10 -0.86
N GLY A 23 6.94 -12.85 -2.18
CA GLY A 23 7.06 -13.91 -3.18
C GLY A 23 8.26 -14.83 -2.96
N GLU A 24 9.41 -14.27 -2.63
CA GLU A 24 10.63 -15.03 -2.28
C GLU A 24 10.40 -15.91 -1.05
N MET A 25 9.77 -15.36 0.01
CA MET A 25 9.51 -16.12 1.23
C MET A 25 8.51 -17.25 1.00
N LEU A 26 7.40 -16.98 0.30
CA LEU A 26 6.41 -18.00 -0.07
C LEU A 26 7.05 -19.13 -0.89
N SER A 27 7.95 -18.79 -1.83
CA SER A 27 8.70 -19.77 -2.62
C SER A 27 9.60 -20.65 -1.74
N LYS A 28 10.33 -20.07 -0.78
CA LYS A 28 11.16 -20.80 0.20
C LYS A 28 10.33 -21.75 1.06
N LEU A 29 9.12 -21.34 1.42
CA LEU A 29 8.19 -22.15 2.20
C LEU A 29 7.36 -23.12 1.34
N LYS A 30 7.55 -23.12 0.00
CA LYS A 30 6.80 -23.93 -0.96
C LYS A 30 5.28 -23.68 -0.94
N ILE A 31 4.90 -22.46 -0.59
CA ILE A 31 3.50 -22.00 -0.63
C ILE A 31 3.23 -21.40 -2.01
N LYS A 32 2.22 -21.92 -2.71
CA LYS A 32 1.80 -21.38 -4.01
C LYS A 32 1.12 -20.03 -3.81
N THR A 33 1.32 -19.14 -4.77
CA THR A 33 0.72 -17.80 -4.76
C THR A 33 0.22 -17.45 -6.15
N GLU A 34 -0.92 -16.80 -6.22
CA GLU A 34 -1.55 -16.35 -7.44
C GLU A 34 -1.93 -14.88 -7.33
N PHE A 35 -2.09 -14.23 -8.48
CA PHE A 35 -2.47 -12.83 -8.56
C PHE A 35 -3.69 -12.64 -9.43
N ILE A 36 -4.62 -11.80 -9.01
CA ILE A 36 -5.77 -11.35 -9.78
C ILE A 36 -5.75 -9.84 -9.83
N ASN A 37 -5.64 -9.29 -11.05
CA ASN A 37 -5.59 -7.84 -11.30
C ASN A 37 -4.55 -7.10 -10.41
N GLY A 38 -3.36 -7.69 -10.24
CA GLY A 38 -2.27 -7.13 -9.45
C GLY A 38 -2.40 -7.29 -7.93
N LEU A 39 -3.47 -7.91 -7.44
CA LEU A 39 -3.65 -8.27 -6.03
C LEU A 39 -3.29 -9.74 -5.82
N ARG A 40 -2.51 -10.02 -4.78
CA ARG A 40 -2.16 -11.38 -4.38
C ARG A 40 -3.35 -12.05 -3.70
N ILE A 41 -3.78 -13.21 -4.21
CA ILE A 41 -4.69 -14.07 -3.45
C ILE A 41 -3.99 -14.46 -2.16
N THR A 42 -4.64 -14.20 -1.04
CA THR A 42 -4.03 -14.31 0.30
C THR A 42 -4.89 -15.22 1.15
N ASP A 43 -4.56 -16.51 1.18
CA ASP A 43 -5.18 -17.49 2.08
C ASP A 43 -4.60 -17.39 3.51
N ALA A 44 -5.06 -18.25 4.41
CA ALA A 44 -4.64 -18.23 5.82
C ALA A 44 -3.13 -18.44 6.00
N ALA A 45 -2.52 -19.34 5.22
CA ALA A 45 -1.08 -19.57 5.29
C ALA A 45 -0.28 -18.39 4.69
N THR A 46 -0.82 -17.79 3.66
CA THR A 46 -0.20 -16.65 2.98
C THR A 46 -0.25 -15.39 3.83
N ILE A 47 -1.34 -15.12 4.58
CA ILE A 47 -1.45 -13.89 5.38
C ILE A 47 -0.39 -13.85 6.50
N ASP A 48 -0.10 -14.99 7.13
CA ASP A 48 0.94 -15.07 8.15
C ASP A 48 2.32 -14.72 7.57
N VAL A 49 2.63 -15.23 6.39
CA VAL A 49 3.88 -14.90 5.68
C VAL A 49 3.92 -13.43 5.27
N VAL A 50 2.82 -12.88 4.78
CA VAL A 50 2.69 -11.45 4.44
C VAL A 50 2.98 -10.59 5.66
N GLU A 51 2.36 -10.87 6.80
CA GLU A 51 2.57 -10.12 8.04
C GLU A 51 4.03 -10.22 8.51
N MET A 52 4.61 -11.41 8.56
CA MET A 52 6.02 -11.60 8.93
C MET A 52 6.98 -10.83 8.02
N VAL A 53 6.79 -10.90 6.72
CA VAL A 53 7.69 -10.26 5.76
C VAL A 53 7.54 -8.74 5.78
N LEU A 54 6.32 -8.24 5.72
CA LEU A 54 6.08 -6.80 5.68
C LEU A 54 6.46 -6.14 7.01
N SER A 55 5.96 -6.64 8.13
CA SER A 55 6.16 -6.01 9.45
C SER A 55 7.53 -6.33 10.07
N GLY A 56 8.09 -7.48 9.76
CA GLY A 56 9.38 -7.93 10.29
C GLY A 56 10.55 -7.61 9.34
N VAL A 57 10.61 -8.27 8.20
CA VAL A 57 11.80 -8.24 7.33
C VAL A 57 11.93 -6.89 6.61
N THR A 58 10.95 -6.53 5.81
CA THR A 58 10.99 -5.32 4.97
C THR A 58 10.98 -4.05 5.82
N ASN A 59 10.03 -3.95 6.74
CA ASN A 59 9.90 -2.80 7.63
C ASN A 59 11.20 -2.53 8.40
N LYS A 60 11.77 -3.55 9.05
CA LYS A 60 12.99 -3.38 9.87
C LYS A 60 14.24 -3.12 9.04
N SER A 61 14.29 -3.57 7.80
CA SER A 61 15.40 -3.21 6.90
C SER A 61 15.37 -1.71 6.55
N ILE A 62 14.19 -1.15 6.32
CA ILE A 62 14.00 0.29 6.08
C ILE A 62 14.35 1.10 7.34
N VAL A 63 13.83 0.70 8.51
CA VAL A 63 14.19 1.33 9.79
C VAL A 63 15.70 1.35 9.99
N THR A 64 16.38 0.24 9.70
CA THR A 64 17.84 0.15 9.79
C THR A 64 18.53 1.11 8.81
N ALA A 65 18.05 1.22 7.58
CA ALA A 65 18.61 2.14 6.59
C ALA A 65 18.46 3.60 7.01
N ILE A 66 17.28 3.99 7.51
CA ILE A 66 17.03 5.34 8.04
C ILE A 66 17.93 5.63 9.25
N SER A 67 18.06 4.66 10.17
CA SER A 67 18.91 4.83 11.36
C SER A 67 20.39 4.99 10.99
N LYS A 68 20.87 4.26 9.97
CA LYS A 68 22.24 4.42 9.44
C LYS A 68 22.48 5.82 8.85
N SER A 69 21.45 6.51 8.37
CA SER A 69 21.56 7.90 7.90
C SER A 69 21.51 8.94 9.03
N GLY A 70 21.43 8.51 10.28
CA GLY A 70 21.45 9.38 11.47
C GLY A 70 20.06 9.83 11.95
N ALA A 71 18.97 9.40 11.28
CA ALA A 71 17.61 9.74 11.71
C ALA A 71 17.04 8.65 12.64
N LYS A 72 16.15 9.07 13.56
CA LYS A 72 15.40 8.13 14.42
C LYS A 72 14.16 7.66 13.70
N SER A 73 13.93 6.37 13.64
CA SER A 73 12.75 5.79 13.01
C SER A 73 12.18 4.63 13.81
N VAL A 74 10.88 4.43 13.69
CA VAL A 74 10.14 3.33 14.34
C VAL A 74 9.30 2.63 13.30
N GLY A 75 9.46 1.32 13.19
CA GLY A 75 8.66 0.48 12.31
C GLY A 75 7.39 0.01 13.01
N ILE A 76 6.26 0.28 12.38
CA ILE A 76 4.92 -0.14 12.80
C ILE A 76 4.19 -0.78 11.62
N SER A 77 3.10 -1.45 11.90
CA SER A 77 2.11 -1.90 10.91
C SER A 77 0.80 -1.14 11.09
N GLY A 78 -0.13 -1.31 10.19
CA GLY A 78 -1.47 -0.74 10.34
C GLY A 78 -2.27 -1.33 11.52
N LYS A 79 -1.82 -2.44 12.12
CA LYS A 79 -2.43 -3.03 13.33
C LYS A 79 -2.04 -2.26 14.59
N ASP A 80 -0.85 -1.66 14.61
CA ASP A 80 -0.33 -0.96 15.79
C ASP A 80 -1.16 0.28 16.10
N GLY A 81 -1.66 0.36 17.33
CA GLY A 81 -2.55 1.43 17.76
C GLY A 81 -3.86 1.52 16.97
N ASN A 82 -4.29 0.44 16.32
CA ASN A 82 -5.45 0.41 15.41
C ASN A 82 -5.34 1.47 14.29
N LEU A 83 -4.13 1.69 13.78
CA LEU A 83 -3.87 2.67 12.75
C LEU A 83 -4.72 2.48 11.51
N ILE A 84 -4.84 1.22 11.02
CA ILE A 84 -5.65 0.87 9.85
C ILE A 84 -6.71 -0.15 10.25
N THR A 85 -7.96 0.31 10.42
CA THR A 85 -9.10 -0.60 10.41
C THR A 85 -9.39 -0.97 8.96
N ALA A 86 -9.35 -2.27 8.67
CA ALA A 86 -9.54 -2.80 7.33
C ALA A 86 -10.88 -3.52 7.21
N LYS A 87 -11.43 -3.52 5.99
CA LYS A 87 -12.53 -4.42 5.61
C LYS A 87 -12.06 -5.33 4.48
N ARG A 88 -12.65 -6.53 4.41
CA ARG A 88 -12.37 -7.49 3.35
C ARG A 88 -12.68 -6.90 1.98
N LEU A 89 -11.74 -7.01 1.05
CA LEU A 89 -11.94 -6.58 -0.32
C LEU A 89 -12.64 -7.71 -1.11
N LEU A 90 -13.87 -7.45 -1.54
CA LEU A 90 -14.61 -8.29 -2.47
C LEU A 90 -14.48 -7.69 -3.87
N LYS A 91 -13.88 -8.41 -4.81
CA LYS A 91 -13.82 -7.98 -6.21
C LYS A 91 -14.88 -8.68 -7.06
N VAL A 92 -15.45 -7.89 -7.94
CA VAL A 92 -16.35 -8.37 -9.00
C VAL A 92 -15.49 -8.63 -10.24
N ASP A 93 -15.63 -9.79 -10.85
CA ASP A 93 -14.94 -10.11 -12.10
C ASP A 93 -15.69 -9.51 -13.29
N ASP A 94 -15.16 -8.39 -13.81
CA ASP A 94 -15.73 -7.68 -14.99
C ASP A 94 -15.46 -8.41 -16.32
N LYS A 95 -14.77 -9.54 -16.32
CA LYS A 95 -14.36 -10.27 -17.55
C LYS A 95 -15.28 -11.41 -17.95
N SER A 96 -16.36 -11.67 -17.22
CA SER A 96 -17.30 -12.70 -17.63
C SER A 96 -18.27 -12.17 -18.69
N ASP A 97 -18.20 -12.68 -19.91
CA ASP A 97 -19.21 -12.50 -20.98
C ASP A 97 -20.61 -13.06 -20.61
N SER A 98 -20.78 -13.51 -19.40
CA SER A 98 -22.05 -14.00 -18.87
C SER A 98 -22.61 -12.97 -17.89
N ASN A 99 -23.92 -12.71 -17.95
CA ASN A 99 -24.70 -11.86 -17.04
C ASN A 99 -24.64 -12.28 -15.55
N VAL A 100 -23.66 -13.11 -15.17
CA VAL A 100 -23.44 -13.58 -13.81
C VAL A 100 -22.21 -12.88 -13.27
N VAL A 101 -22.44 -11.89 -12.42
CA VAL A 101 -21.41 -11.21 -11.63
C VAL A 101 -20.82 -12.23 -10.65
N LYS A 102 -19.61 -12.75 -10.92
CA LYS A 102 -18.88 -13.59 -9.97
C LYS A 102 -18.01 -12.72 -9.08
N ALA A 103 -18.34 -12.71 -7.80
CA ALA A 103 -17.42 -12.16 -6.80
C ALA A 103 -16.21 -13.10 -6.69
N VAL A 104 -15.02 -12.58 -6.93
CA VAL A 104 -13.78 -13.32 -6.72
C VAL A 104 -13.35 -13.13 -5.27
N ASP A 105 -13.23 -14.24 -4.57
CA ASP A 105 -12.71 -14.25 -3.20
C ASP A 105 -11.17 -14.16 -3.24
N LEU A 106 -10.63 -13.05 -2.76
CA LEU A 106 -9.20 -12.80 -2.65
C LEU A 106 -8.61 -13.28 -1.31
N GLY A 107 -9.42 -13.89 -0.45
CA GLY A 107 -9.02 -14.31 0.89
C GLY A 107 -8.86 -13.12 1.84
N TYR A 108 -7.72 -13.05 2.52
CA TYR A 108 -7.38 -12.02 3.50
C TYR A 108 -6.79 -10.76 2.85
N VAL A 109 -7.34 -10.34 1.73
CA VAL A 109 -7.06 -9.05 1.11
C VAL A 109 -8.06 -8.03 1.60
N GLY A 110 -7.57 -6.88 2.04
CA GLY A 110 -8.41 -5.82 2.60
C GLY A 110 -8.17 -4.47 1.94
N GLU A 111 -9.07 -3.56 2.23
CA GLU A 111 -8.93 -2.14 1.95
C GLU A 111 -9.10 -1.33 3.25
N PRO A 112 -8.47 -0.15 3.37
CA PRO A 112 -8.65 0.73 4.52
C PRO A 112 -10.09 1.20 4.61
N GLU A 113 -10.74 0.98 5.74
CA GLU A 113 -12.06 1.51 6.06
C GLU A 113 -11.94 2.77 6.93
N LYS A 114 -11.01 2.74 7.88
CA LYS A 114 -10.75 3.86 8.78
C LYS A 114 -9.26 3.93 9.11
N ILE A 115 -8.74 5.16 9.19
CA ILE A 115 -7.38 5.43 9.68
C ILE A 115 -7.47 6.22 10.98
N ASP A 116 -6.81 5.74 12.05
CA ASP A 116 -6.59 6.50 13.28
C ASP A 116 -5.13 6.93 13.38
N PRO A 117 -4.80 8.20 13.09
CA PRO A 117 -3.42 8.66 13.01
C PRO A 117 -2.75 8.89 14.37
N LYS A 118 -3.36 8.53 15.49
CA LYS A 118 -2.83 8.83 16.84
C LYS A 118 -1.44 8.30 17.07
N VAL A 119 -1.17 7.04 16.68
CA VAL A 119 0.16 6.44 16.83
C VAL A 119 1.21 7.14 15.97
N ILE A 120 0.86 7.53 14.75
CA ILE A 120 1.74 8.31 13.87
C ILE A 120 2.07 9.65 14.52
N ASN A 121 1.05 10.37 15.00
CA ASN A 121 1.22 11.68 15.63
C ASN A 121 2.09 11.59 16.91
N ALA A 122 1.92 10.55 17.72
CA ALA A 122 2.76 10.31 18.89
C ALA A 122 4.23 10.15 18.50
N LEU A 123 4.54 9.36 17.48
CA LEU A 123 5.91 9.17 17.00
C LEU A 123 6.52 10.46 16.43
N ILE A 124 5.74 11.23 15.68
CA ILE A 124 6.19 12.51 15.12
C ILE A 124 6.49 13.53 16.22
N ASN A 125 5.65 13.61 17.24
CA ASN A 125 5.87 14.49 18.40
C ASN A 125 7.19 14.18 19.12
N GLU A 126 7.61 12.91 19.11
CA GLU A 126 8.89 12.45 19.62
C GLU A 126 10.03 12.55 18.57
N LYS A 127 9.79 13.25 17.44
CA LYS A 127 10.75 13.45 16.34
C LYS A 127 11.26 12.13 15.75
N MET A 128 10.42 11.11 15.71
CA MET A 128 10.70 9.82 15.09
C MET A 128 9.98 9.70 13.76
N ILE A 129 10.63 9.07 12.79
CA ILE A 129 10.04 8.75 11.49
C ILE A 129 9.27 7.44 11.60
N PRO A 130 7.93 7.43 11.50
CA PRO A 130 7.17 6.19 11.43
C PRO A 130 7.37 5.52 10.06
N VAL A 131 7.69 4.23 10.06
CA VAL A 131 7.78 3.36 8.88
C VAL A 131 6.64 2.35 8.95
N ILE A 132 5.72 2.41 8.01
CA ILE A 132 4.42 1.75 8.13
C ILE A 132 4.32 0.60 7.12
N ALA A 133 4.08 -0.62 7.64
CA ALA A 133 3.76 -1.79 6.82
C ALA A 133 2.24 -1.82 6.52
N PRO A 134 1.83 -2.12 5.26
CA PRO A 134 0.43 -2.07 4.84
C PRO A 134 -0.34 -3.34 5.22
N VAL A 135 -0.39 -3.61 6.51
CA VAL A 135 -1.15 -4.70 7.13
C VAL A 135 -2.15 -4.07 8.08
N GLY A 136 -3.44 -4.33 7.89
CA GLY A 136 -4.50 -3.79 8.73
C GLY A 136 -5.23 -4.88 9.51
N MET A 137 -6.12 -4.45 10.40
CA MET A 137 -6.96 -5.35 11.18
C MET A 137 -8.44 -5.01 10.98
N GLY A 138 -9.26 -6.03 10.74
CA GLY A 138 -10.71 -5.89 10.70
C GLY A 138 -11.32 -5.73 12.08
N LEU A 139 -12.58 -5.30 12.14
CA LEU A 139 -13.35 -5.23 13.38
C LEU A 139 -13.56 -6.60 14.03
N ASP A 140 -13.43 -7.65 13.26
CA ASP A 140 -13.45 -9.05 13.67
C ASP A 140 -12.11 -9.56 14.24
N GLY A 141 -11.09 -8.70 14.30
CA GLY A 141 -9.72 -9.04 14.71
C GLY A 141 -8.89 -9.74 13.63
N GLN A 142 -9.43 -9.92 12.42
CA GLN A 142 -8.74 -10.59 11.34
C GLN A 142 -7.68 -9.68 10.71
N THR A 143 -6.51 -10.26 10.42
CA THR A 143 -5.43 -9.56 9.69
C THR A 143 -5.75 -9.51 8.20
N TYR A 144 -5.50 -8.36 7.56
CA TYR A 144 -5.67 -8.14 6.12
C TYR A 144 -4.40 -7.60 5.48
N ASN A 145 -4.05 -8.19 4.34
CA ASN A 145 -3.05 -7.68 3.41
C ASN A 145 -3.65 -6.52 2.60
N ILE A 146 -3.05 -5.34 2.68
CA ILE A 146 -3.55 -4.13 2.02
C ILE A 146 -2.57 -3.74 0.91
N ASN A 147 -3.09 -3.29 -0.24
CA ASN A 147 -2.25 -2.72 -1.27
C ASN A 147 -1.49 -1.51 -0.73
N ALA A 148 -0.18 -1.46 -0.95
CA ALA A 148 0.70 -0.44 -0.36
C ALA A 148 0.37 0.98 -0.83
N ASP A 149 0.01 1.16 -2.11
CA ASP A 149 -0.40 2.46 -2.65
C ASP A 149 -1.68 2.93 -1.97
N THR A 150 -2.67 2.04 -1.85
CA THR A 150 -3.96 2.33 -1.21
C THR A 150 -3.79 2.67 0.28
N ALA A 151 -2.95 1.93 1.00
CA ALA A 151 -2.65 2.21 2.40
C ALA A 151 -1.97 3.59 2.56
N ALA A 152 -0.97 3.89 1.72
CA ALA A 152 -0.25 5.16 1.74
C ALA A 152 -1.18 6.35 1.46
N GLY A 153 -2.09 6.22 0.48
CA GLY A 153 -3.07 7.27 0.17
C GLY A 153 -4.06 7.50 1.30
N ALA A 154 -4.60 6.43 1.89
CA ALA A 154 -5.52 6.54 3.02
C ALA A 154 -4.87 7.23 4.24
N ILE A 155 -3.62 6.86 4.56
CA ILE A 155 -2.84 7.50 5.62
C ILE A 155 -2.56 8.97 5.28
N SER A 156 -2.15 9.26 4.05
CA SER A 156 -1.88 10.62 3.56
C SER A 156 -3.10 11.53 3.71
N ALA A 157 -4.27 11.05 3.30
CA ALA A 157 -5.53 11.77 3.43
C ALA A 157 -5.91 12.01 4.91
N ALA A 158 -5.83 10.97 5.76
CA ALA A 158 -6.13 11.09 7.19
C ALA A 158 -5.20 12.06 7.93
N MET A 159 -3.93 12.10 7.51
CA MET A 159 -2.92 13.03 8.03
C MET A 159 -3.03 14.44 7.44
N LYS A 160 -3.92 14.69 6.47
CA LYS A 160 -4.02 15.95 5.71
C LYS A 160 -2.66 16.38 5.17
N ALA A 161 -1.97 15.44 4.56
CA ALA A 161 -0.62 15.65 4.09
C ALA A 161 -0.55 16.75 3.03
N SER A 162 0.41 17.65 3.16
CA SER A 162 0.63 18.72 2.17
C SER A 162 1.17 18.17 0.84
N ARG A 163 1.84 17.02 0.87
CA ARG A 163 2.39 16.34 -0.30
C ARG A 163 2.55 14.85 -0.03
N MET A 164 2.23 14.03 -1.03
CA MET A 164 2.55 12.62 -1.08
C MET A 164 3.57 12.36 -2.20
N ILE A 165 4.61 11.58 -1.91
CA ILE A 165 5.62 11.20 -2.88
C ILE A 165 5.60 9.70 -3.03
N MET A 166 5.35 9.21 -4.25
CA MET A 166 5.41 7.78 -4.57
C MET A 166 6.72 7.46 -5.27
N LEU A 167 7.53 6.61 -4.65
CA LEU A 167 8.72 6.04 -5.29
C LEU A 167 8.32 4.75 -6.02
N THR A 168 8.67 4.64 -7.28
CA THR A 168 8.31 3.53 -8.16
C THR A 168 9.49 3.22 -9.09
N ASP A 169 9.48 2.04 -9.67
CA ASP A 169 10.49 1.53 -10.62
C ASP A 169 10.25 2.01 -12.08
N VAL A 170 9.22 2.84 -12.28
CA VAL A 170 8.93 3.46 -13.58
C VAL A 170 9.11 4.96 -13.51
N SER A 171 9.40 5.59 -14.67
CA SER A 171 9.68 7.03 -14.75
C SER A 171 8.48 7.92 -14.41
N GLY A 172 7.27 7.38 -14.45
CA GLY A 172 6.02 8.09 -14.17
C GLY A 172 4.89 7.63 -15.08
N VAL A 173 3.88 8.46 -15.22
CA VAL A 173 2.74 8.20 -16.13
C VAL A 173 3.16 8.55 -17.56
N LEU A 174 2.92 7.63 -18.49
CA LEU A 174 3.24 7.82 -19.90
C LEU A 174 1.96 8.04 -20.72
N ASP A 175 2.08 8.84 -21.78
CA ASP A 175 1.03 9.01 -22.79
C ASP A 175 0.98 7.81 -23.76
N GLN A 176 0.08 7.86 -24.75
CA GLN A 176 -0.06 6.82 -25.78
C GLN A 176 1.20 6.64 -26.66
N ASN A 177 2.07 7.65 -26.72
CA ASN A 177 3.31 7.64 -27.50
C ASN A 177 4.53 7.24 -26.66
N GLY A 178 4.33 6.93 -25.35
CA GLY A 178 5.39 6.58 -24.42
C GLY A 178 6.14 7.78 -23.84
N ASN A 179 5.64 9.02 -24.01
CA ASN A 179 6.24 10.20 -23.41
C ASN A 179 5.77 10.38 -21.96
N LEU A 180 6.68 10.86 -21.12
CA LEU A 180 6.38 11.15 -19.73
C LEU A 180 5.42 12.35 -19.62
N ILE A 181 4.33 12.16 -18.90
CA ILE A 181 3.40 13.24 -18.55
C ILE A 181 3.87 13.85 -17.23
N SER A 182 4.29 15.12 -17.27
CA SER A 182 4.86 15.82 -16.10
C SER A 182 3.81 16.26 -15.08
N GLU A 183 2.61 16.56 -15.53
CA GLU A 183 1.50 17.05 -14.70
C GLU A 183 0.19 16.48 -15.18
N LEU A 184 -0.67 16.08 -14.22
CA LEU A 184 -2.01 15.58 -14.47
C LEU A 184 -2.99 16.18 -13.48
N THR A 185 -4.13 16.63 -13.98
CA THR A 185 -5.30 16.90 -13.14
C THR A 185 -6.03 15.58 -12.82
N ILE A 186 -6.89 15.59 -11.81
CA ILE A 186 -7.72 14.42 -11.46
C ILE A 186 -8.54 13.96 -12.67
N SER A 187 -9.17 14.90 -13.39
CA SER A 187 -9.98 14.58 -14.58
C SER A 187 -9.15 13.93 -15.68
N GLN A 188 -7.95 14.43 -15.94
CA GLN A 188 -7.04 13.83 -16.93
C GLN A 188 -6.59 12.44 -16.52
N ALA A 189 -6.32 12.21 -15.22
CA ALA A 189 -5.97 10.88 -14.71
C ALA A 189 -7.12 9.88 -14.88
N GLU A 190 -8.37 10.30 -14.61
CA GLU A 190 -9.57 9.50 -14.83
C GLU A 190 -9.77 9.17 -16.32
N ASP A 191 -9.54 10.13 -17.21
CA ASP A 191 -9.62 9.92 -18.66
C ASP A 191 -8.57 8.92 -19.16
N LEU A 192 -7.33 8.97 -18.64
CA LEU A 192 -6.30 7.99 -18.97
C LEU A 192 -6.70 6.56 -18.57
N ILE A 193 -7.32 6.41 -17.40
CA ILE A 193 -7.83 5.12 -16.91
C ILE A 193 -9.00 4.65 -17.78
N LYS A 194 -9.99 5.52 -18.05
CA LYS A 194 -11.18 5.20 -18.82
C LYS A 194 -10.85 4.80 -20.26
N ASN A 195 -9.89 5.47 -20.87
CA ASN A 195 -9.45 5.20 -22.23
C ASN A 195 -8.41 4.05 -22.31
N LYS A 196 -8.13 3.37 -21.17
CA LYS A 196 -7.16 2.26 -21.08
C LYS A 196 -5.75 2.62 -21.61
N ILE A 197 -5.34 3.89 -21.44
CA ILE A 197 -3.99 4.36 -21.79
C ILE A 197 -3.01 3.91 -20.70
N VAL A 198 -3.49 3.84 -19.46
CA VAL A 198 -2.77 3.28 -18.31
C VAL A 198 -3.42 1.99 -17.84
N ASP A 199 -2.61 1.03 -17.42
CA ASP A 199 -3.07 -0.29 -16.98
C ASP A 199 -2.33 -0.78 -15.72
N GLY A 200 -2.66 -1.99 -15.28
CA GLY A 200 -1.96 -2.75 -14.24
C GLY A 200 -1.73 -1.95 -12.95
N GLY A 201 -0.47 -1.92 -12.52
CA GLY A 201 -0.05 -1.27 -11.28
C GLY A 201 -0.11 0.26 -11.28
N MET A 202 -0.26 0.90 -12.46
CA MET A 202 -0.39 2.35 -12.54
C MET A 202 -1.79 2.83 -12.11
N ILE A 203 -2.83 2.03 -12.33
CA ILE A 203 -4.21 2.39 -11.95
C ILE A 203 -4.35 2.65 -10.44
N PRO A 204 -3.90 1.75 -9.53
CA PRO A 204 -3.92 2.03 -8.09
C PRO A 204 -3.15 3.29 -7.73
N LYS A 205 -1.99 3.54 -8.36
CA LYS A 205 -1.16 4.72 -8.11
C LYS A 205 -1.90 6.01 -8.45
N LEU A 206 -2.49 6.10 -9.65
CA LEU A 206 -3.28 7.26 -10.07
C LEU A 206 -4.52 7.49 -9.20
N ARG A 207 -5.21 6.43 -8.79
CA ARG A 207 -6.38 6.56 -7.90
C ARG A 207 -6.03 6.98 -6.49
N THR A 208 -4.78 6.81 -6.10
CA THR A 208 -4.28 7.15 -4.75
C THR A 208 -3.78 8.58 -4.67
N CYS A 209 -3.31 9.16 -5.77
CA CYS A 209 -2.88 10.55 -5.86
C CYS A 209 -4.04 11.51 -6.01
#